data_6f254f71c0ad10c3dc8006ae09874f26
#
_entry.id   6f254f71c0ad10c3dc8006ae09874f26
#
_cell.length_a   1.000
_cell.length_b   1.000
_cell.length_c   1.000
_cell.angle_alpha   90.00
_cell.angle_beta   90.00
_cell.angle_gamma   90.00
#
_symmetry.space_group_name_H-M   'P 1'
#
loop_
_entity.id
_entity.type
_entity.pdbx_description
1 polymer ?
#
loop_
_entity_poly.entity_id
_entity_poly.type
_entity_poly.pdbx_seq_one_letter_code
_entity_poly.pdbx_strand_id
1 'polypeptide(L)'
;MASYTKNEAQDWAWENLKGQWTTLITPFTPEDEIDEARLRRNIQHIRRLGTAGAGCTWGMGEFWSLTHQERLQVMEVVADEARGQWTIGAHITHTSAGAMLDLARNAESMGYDLLIVAPPYMVTKTEEQVVEWVRYLAENTSMAIMFYNSPQFGIVMSAPGLQRICEIPNVVGVKEASFNQQISIETHLSLGRDHIISTPDEWIYFKGQELGIEQQVMFANTSDWRFDVPGANNY
;
A
#
# COMPACT_ATOMS: atom_id res chain seq x y z
N MET A 1 7.87 -3.21 -16.53
CA MET A 1 8.22 -4.43 -15.77
C MET A 1 8.98 -3.97 -14.54
N ALA A 2 8.72 -4.59 -13.39
CA ALA A 2 9.50 -4.35 -12.19
C ALA A 2 11.00 -4.51 -12.46
N SER A 3 11.82 -3.71 -11.79
CA SER A 3 13.28 -3.73 -11.96
C SER A 3 13.98 -4.89 -11.23
N TYR A 4 13.21 -5.85 -10.73
CA TYR A 4 13.66 -6.98 -9.92
C TYR A 4 12.91 -8.27 -10.29
N THR A 5 13.48 -9.41 -9.96
CA THR A 5 12.82 -10.72 -10.04
C THR A 5 12.08 -11.02 -8.72
N LYS A 6 11.22 -12.03 -8.74
CA LYS A 6 10.47 -12.46 -7.54
C LYS A 6 11.38 -12.72 -6.32
N ASN A 7 12.53 -13.33 -6.54
CA ASN A 7 13.48 -13.66 -5.47
C ASN A 7 14.26 -12.43 -4.97
N GLU A 8 14.31 -11.37 -5.75
CA GLU A 8 14.98 -10.10 -5.40
C GLU A 8 14.00 -9.09 -4.80
N ALA A 9 12.71 -9.43 -4.70
CA ALA A 9 11.68 -8.50 -4.24
C ALA A 9 11.97 -7.92 -2.85
N GLN A 10 12.52 -8.73 -1.93
CA GLN A 10 12.86 -8.29 -0.58
C GLN A 10 14.05 -7.32 -0.59
N ASP A 11 15.11 -7.61 -1.31
CA ASP A 11 16.29 -6.75 -1.43
C ASP A 11 15.90 -5.42 -2.11
N TRP A 12 15.13 -5.51 -3.19
CA TRP A 12 14.57 -4.34 -3.85
C TRP A 12 13.76 -3.46 -2.88
N ALA A 13 12.93 -4.08 -2.05
CA ALA A 13 12.10 -3.34 -1.11
C ALA A 13 12.95 -2.63 -0.04
N TRP A 14 13.99 -3.28 0.49
CA TRP A 14 14.94 -2.66 1.42
C TRP A 14 15.67 -1.47 0.80
N GLU A 15 15.96 -1.51 -0.47
CA GLU A 15 16.65 -0.44 -1.17
C GLU A 15 15.72 0.74 -1.55
N ASN A 16 14.47 0.45 -1.92
CA ASN A 16 13.60 1.40 -2.60
C ASN A 16 12.39 1.87 -1.79
N LEU A 17 11.86 1.07 -0.85
CA LEU A 17 10.73 1.48 -0.01
C LEU A 17 11.23 2.29 1.18
N LYS A 18 11.47 3.57 0.97
CA LYS A 18 12.00 4.50 1.97
C LYS A 18 11.20 5.78 2.02
N GLY A 19 11.31 6.47 3.16
CA GLY A 19 10.72 7.79 3.35
C GLY A 19 9.20 7.76 3.44
N GLN A 20 8.60 8.91 3.26
CA GLN A 20 7.16 9.05 3.37
C GLN A 20 6.47 8.86 2.02
N TRP A 21 5.53 7.92 1.98
CA TRP A 21 4.63 7.68 0.85
C TRP A 21 3.25 8.24 1.16
N THR A 22 2.57 8.71 0.14
CA THR A 22 1.18 9.17 0.26
C THR A 22 0.21 8.21 -0.41
N THR A 23 -0.99 8.12 0.15
CA THR A 23 -2.13 7.47 -0.50
C THR A 23 -2.91 8.53 -1.27
N LEU A 24 -3.03 8.35 -2.58
CA LEU A 24 -3.73 9.31 -3.45
C LEU A 24 -5.24 9.23 -3.26
N ILE A 25 -5.89 10.38 -3.27
CA ILE A 25 -7.35 10.50 -3.36
C ILE A 25 -7.80 10.40 -4.82
N THR A 26 -9.04 9.97 -5.03
CA THR A 26 -9.67 9.90 -6.35
C THR A 26 -10.66 11.06 -6.50
N PRO A 27 -10.32 12.12 -7.24
CA PRO A 27 -11.25 13.22 -7.48
C PRO A 27 -12.27 12.86 -8.55
N PHE A 28 -13.51 13.35 -8.35
CA PHE A 28 -14.62 13.19 -9.28
C PHE A 28 -15.08 14.54 -9.83
N THR A 29 -15.67 14.50 -11.03
CA THR A 29 -16.40 15.62 -11.60
C THR A 29 -17.80 15.72 -10.97
N PRO A 30 -18.56 16.82 -11.20
CA PRO A 30 -19.95 16.90 -10.76
C PRO A 30 -20.88 15.85 -11.38
N GLU A 31 -20.44 15.20 -12.46
CA GLU A 31 -21.15 14.14 -13.18
C GLU A 31 -20.74 12.74 -12.72
N ASP A 32 -20.04 12.63 -11.58
CA ASP A 32 -19.53 11.39 -10.97
C ASP A 32 -18.52 10.63 -11.86
N GLU A 33 -17.81 11.30 -12.76
CA GLU A 33 -16.71 10.75 -13.54
C GLU A 33 -15.36 11.02 -12.87
N ILE A 34 -14.33 10.19 -13.12
CA ILE A 34 -12.97 10.46 -12.64
C ILE A 34 -12.44 11.77 -13.22
N ASP A 35 -12.11 12.75 -12.37
CA ASP A 35 -11.46 14.00 -12.79
C ASP A 35 -9.94 13.77 -12.96
N GLU A 36 -9.55 13.27 -14.12
CA GLU A 36 -8.14 13.00 -14.42
C GLU A 36 -7.27 14.25 -14.31
N ALA A 37 -7.78 15.40 -14.76
CA ALA A 37 -7.00 16.64 -14.72
C ALA A 37 -6.70 17.06 -13.26
N ARG A 38 -7.65 16.86 -12.36
CA ARG A 38 -7.45 17.14 -10.93
C ARG A 38 -6.55 16.09 -10.30
N LEU A 39 -6.69 14.82 -10.67
CA LEU A 39 -5.82 13.74 -10.19
C LEU A 39 -4.36 14.02 -10.58
N ARG A 40 -4.07 14.37 -11.83
CA ARG A 40 -2.73 14.75 -12.30
C ARG A 40 -2.16 15.94 -11.52
N ARG A 41 -2.96 16.97 -11.29
CA ARG A 41 -2.53 18.13 -10.47
C ARG A 41 -2.19 17.74 -9.03
N ASN A 42 -3.00 16.85 -8.42
CA ASN A 42 -2.75 16.34 -7.07
C ASN A 42 -1.43 15.55 -7.01
N ILE A 43 -1.17 14.67 -7.98
CA ILE A 43 0.07 13.90 -8.08
C ILE A 43 1.27 14.84 -8.19
N GLN A 44 1.22 15.79 -9.11
CA GLN A 44 2.30 16.76 -9.31
C GLN A 44 2.54 17.62 -8.07
N HIS A 45 1.46 18.02 -7.37
CA HIS A 45 1.55 18.79 -6.13
C HIS A 45 2.29 17.98 -5.05
N ILE A 46 1.85 16.76 -4.78
CA ILE A 46 2.43 15.90 -3.74
C ILE A 46 3.90 15.58 -4.05
N ARG A 47 4.24 15.34 -5.30
CA ARG A 47 5.65 15.16 -5.71
C ARG A 47 6.51 16.36 -5.39
N ARG A 48 6.01 17.60 -5.63
CA ARG A 48 6.74 18.84 -5.27
C ARG A 48 6.98 18.97 -3.77
N LEU A 49 6.13 18.35 -2.95
CA LEU A 49 6.31 18.32 -1.48
C LEU A 49 7.40 17.33 -1.03
N GLY A 50 7.93 16.52 -1.93
CA GLY A 50 9.06 15.64 -1.66
C GLY A 50 8.69 14.26 -1.13
N THR A 51 7.46 13.78 -1.36
CA THR A 51 7.11 12.39 -1.04
C THR A 51 7.98 11.41 -1.81
N ALA A 52 8.38 10.34 -1.16
CA ALA A 52 9.25 9.31 -1.74
C ALA A 52 8.50 8.39 -2.72
N GLY A 53 7.18 8.26 -2.55
CA GLY A 53 6.35 7.43 -3.42
C GLY A 53 4.86 7.65 -3.19
N ALA A 54 4.04 6.95 -3.96
CA ALA A 54 2.59 6.99 -3.80
C ALA A 54 1.91 5.65 -4.02
N GLY A 55 0.76 5.50 -3.35
CA GLY A 55 -0.16 4.40 -3.59
C GLY A 55 -1.50 4.89 -4.13
N CYS A 56 -1.99 4.27 -5.18
CA CYS A 56 -3.30 4.57 -5.74
C CYS A 56 -4.32 3.50 -5.39
N THR A 57 -5.58 3.86 -5.49
CA THR A 57 -6.73 3.00 -5.21
C THR A 57 -6.69 2.30 -3.84
N TRP A 58 -6.10 2.97 -2.84
CA TRP A 58 -6.12 2.54 -1.44
C TRP A 58 -7.40 3.04 -0.75
N GLY A 59 -7.49 2.89 0.58
CA GLY A 59 -8.65 3.36 1.35
C GLY A 59 -8.99 4.83 1.09
N MET A 60 -8.01 5.72 1.11
CA MET A 60 -8.23 7.15 0.81
C MET A 60 -8.59 7.43 -0.65
N GLY A 61 -8.25 6.53 -1.55
CA GLY A 61 -8.66 6.56 -2.96
C GLY A 61 -10.00 5.90 -3.21
N GLU A 62 -10.70 5.46 -2.16
CA GLU A 62 -12.06 4.94 -2.18
C GLU A 62 -12.27 3.77 -3.15
N PHE A 63 -11.29 2.83 -3.23
CA PHE A 63 -11.28 1.75 -4.21
C PHE A 63 -12.58 0.92 -4.23
N TRP A 64 -13.28 0.82 -3.10
CA TRP A 64 -14.53 0.08 -2.98
C TRP A 64 -15.72 0.78 -3.67
N SER A 65 -15.61 2.09 -3.93
CA SER A 65 -16.61 2.89 -4.65
C SER A 65 -16.35 2.94 -6.15
N LEU A 66 -15.15 2.50 -6.59
CA LEU A 66 -14.75 2.49 -7.98
C LEU A 66 -15.16 1.18 -8.67
N THR A 67 -15.68 1.29 -9.87
CA THR A 67 -15.79 0.14 -10.78
C THR A 67 -14.40 -0.40 -11.13
N HIS A 68 -14.34 -1.62 -11.63
CA HIS A 68 -13.07 -2.19 -12.08
C HIS A 68 -12.38 -1.31 -13.15
N GLN A 69 -13.17 -0.76 -14.06
CA GLN A 69 -12.67 0.09 -15.15
C GLN A 69 -12.14 1.43 -14.62
N GLU A 70 -12.81 2.05 -13.66
CA GLU A 70 -12.33 3.28 -13.01
C GLU A 70 -11.05 3.04 -12.22
N ARG A 71 -10.91 1.88 -11.57
CA ARG A 71 -9.64 1.51 -10.92
C ARG A 71 -8.48 1.45 -11.92
N LEU A 72 -8.71 0.82 -13.08
CA LEU A 72 -7.70 0.78 -14.16
C LEU A 72 -7.38 2.16 -14.70
N GLN A 73 -8.39 3.03 -14.88
CA GLN A 73 -8.21 4.40 -15.31
C GLN A 73 -7.36 5.22 -14.32
N VAL A 74 -7.67 5.13 -13.03
CA VAL A 74 -6.84 5.78 -11.99
C VAL A 74 -5.40 5.27 -12.01
N MET A 75 -5.23 3.94 -12.12
CA MET A 75 -3.89 3.34 -12.21
C MET A 75 -3.12 3.83 -13.43
N GLU A 76 -3.77 3.97 -14.57
CA GLU A 76 -3.17 4.45 -15.82
C GLU A 76 -2.69 5.90 -15.69
N VAL A 77 -3.52 6.79 -15.13
CA VAL A 77 -3.17 8.19 -14.86
C VAL A 77 -1.98 8.30 -13.90
N VAL A 78 -1.98 7.52 -12.83
CA VAL A 78 -0.88 7.53 -11.84
C VAL A 78 0.41 7.01 -12.46
N ALA A 79 0.36 5.92 -13.23
CA ALA A 79 1.53 5.37 -13.91
C ALA A 79 2.11 6.35 -14.95
N ASP A 80 1.26 7.04 -15.69
CA ASP A 80 1.67 8.04 -16.69
C ASP A 80 2.41 9.22 -16.04
N GLU A 81 1.88 9.75 -14.93
CA GLU A 81 2.50 10.86 -14.19
C GLU A 81 3.77 10.47 -13.42
N ALA A 82 3.88 9.22 -12.99
CA ALA A 82 4.92 8.78 -12.05
C ALA A 82 6.08 8.03 -12.73
N ARG A 83 5.85 7.43 -13.90
CA ARG A 83 6.78 6.49 -14.53
C ARG A 83 8.22 7.02 -14.63
N GLY A 84 9.15 6.24 -14.05
CA GLY A 84 10.59 6.54 -14.09
C GLY A 84 11.05 7.71 -13.23
N GLN A 85 10.15 8.31 -12.47
CA GLN A 85 10.46 9.47 -11.63
C GLN A 85 10.01 9.30 -10.17
N TRP A 86 9.19 8.29 -9.90
CA TRP A 86 8.55 8.10 -8.61
C TRP A 86 8.17 6.64 -8.42
N THR A 87 8.43 6.08 -7.26
CA THR A 87 8.02 4.70 -6.93
C THR A 87 6.53 4.66 -6.64
N ILE A 88 5.81 3.73 -7.26
CA ILE A 88 4.35 3.66 -7.15
C ILE A 88 3.85 2.26 -6.78
N GLY A 89 2.84 2.23 -5.91
CA GLY A 89 2.16 1.02 -5.48
C GLY A 89 0.69 1.00 -5.88
N ALA A 90 0.20 -0.14 -6.36
CA ALA A 90 -1.21 -0.35 -6.67
C ALA A 90 -1.89 -1.18 -5.59
N HIS A 91 -2.99 -0.70 -5.04
CA HIS A 91 -3.85 -1.51 -4.18
C HIS A 91 -4.80 -2.33 -5.04
N ILE A 92 -4.67 -3.66 -4.96
CA ILE A 92 -5.35 -4.60 -5.85
C ILE A 92 -6.40 -5.47 -5.17
N THR A 93 -6.69 -5.25 -3.88
CA THR A 93 -7.69 -6.05 -3.15
C THR A 93 -9.04 -6.07 -3.87
N HIS A 94 -9.59 -7.26 -4.00
CA HIS A 94 -10.90 -7.50 -4.56
C HIS A 94 -11.50 -8.76 -3.93
N THR A 95 -12.83 -8.89 -3.90
CA THR A 95 -13.51 -10.11 -3.43
C THR A 95 -13.46 -11.26 -4.45
N SER A 96 -13.21 -10.94 -5.71
CA SER A 96 -12.98 -11.91 -6.78
C SER A 96 -11.49 -12.10 -7.03
N ALA A 97 -11.01 -13.33 -6.95
CA ALA A 97 -9.61 -13.68 -7.25
C ALA A 97 -9.23 -13.32 -8.70
N GLY A 98 -10.11 -13.54 -9.66
CA GLY A 98 -9.86 -13.19 -11.05
C GLY A 98 -9.69 -11.69 -11.27
N ALA A 99 -10.52 -10.86 -10.63
CA ALA A 99 -10.39 -9.40 -10.70
C ALA A 99 -9.13 -8.90 -9.97
N MET A 100 -8.76 -9.49 -8.84
CA MET A 100 -7.50 -9.19 -8.15
C MET A 100 -6.28 -9.47 -9.04
N LEU A 101 -6.24 -10.66 -9.67
CA LEU A 101 -5.13 -11.01 -10.57
C LEU A 101 -5.12 -10.16 -11.85
N ASP A 102 -6.28 -9.73 -12.33
CA ASP A 102 -6.35 -8.80 -13.45
C ASP A 102 -5.75 -7.43 -13.10
N LEU A 103 -6.10 -6.88 -11.95
CA LEU A 103 -5.48 -5.65 -11.44
C LEU A 103 -3.97 -5.80 -11.25
N ALA A 104 -3.50 -6.95 -10.75
CA ALA A 104 -2.07 -7.22 -10.58
C ALA A 104 -1.32 -7.22 -11.94
N ARG A 105 -1.86 -7.91 -12.95
CA ARG A 105 -1.29 -7.94 -14.31
C ARG A 105 -1.27 -6.56 -14.95
N ASN A 106 -2.34 -5.78 -14.79
CA ASN A 106 -2.38 -4.41 -15.30
C ASN A 106 -1.37 -3.52 -14.58
N ALA A 107 -1.25 -3.61 -13.24
CA ALA A 107 -0.21 -2.89 -12.50
C ALA A 107 1.19 -3.20 -13.03
N GLU A 108 1.53 -4.48 -13.22
CA GLU A 108 2.82 -4.89 -13.79
C GLU A 108 3.04 -4.32 -15.19
N SER A 109 2.03 -4.39 -16.06
CA SER A 109 2.11 -3.87 -17.43
C SER A 109 2.25 -2.35 -17.50
N MET A 110 1.63 -1.64 -16.58
CA MET A 110 1.71 -0.18 -16.45
C MET A 110 3.03 0.29 -15.80
N GLY A 111 3.83 -0.63 -15.25
CA GLY A 111 5.13 -0.33 -14.64
C GLY A 111 5.04 0.11 -13.19
N TYR A 112 4.08 -0.39 -12.44
CA TYR A 112 4.06 -0.28 -10.99
C TYR A 112 5.19 -1.08 -10.36
N ASP A 113 5.64 -0.61 -9.20
CA ASP A 113 6.78 -1.19 -8.48
C ASP A 113 6.34 -2.14 -7.37
N LEU A 114 5.13 -1.95 -6.82
CA LEU A 114 4.64 -2.65 -5.63
C LEU A 114 3.14 -2.94 -5.75
N LEU A 115 2.73 -4.12 -5.33
CA LEU A 115 1.33 -4.44 -5.10
C LEU A 115 1.00 -4.32 -3.62
N ILE A 116 -0.16 -3.74 -3.30
CA ILE A 116 -0.71 -3.73 -1.95
C ILE A 116 -1.97 -4.57 -1.95
N VAL A 117 -2.05 -5.51 -1.00
CA VAL A 117 -3.20 -6.38 -0.83
C VAL A 117 -3.64 -6.42 0.62
N ALA A 118 -4.94 -6.33 0.85
CA ALA A 118 -5.58 -6.51 2.15
C ALA A 118 -6.41 -7.81 2.15
N PRO A 119 -6.91 -8.26 3.30
CA PRO A 119 -7.89 -9.33 3.33
C PRO A 119 -9.06 -9.04 2.37
N PRO A 120 -9.51 -10.02 1.58
CA PRO A 120 -10.69 -9.81 0.75
C PRO A 120 -11.90 -9.66 1.67
N TYR A 121 -12.39 -8.42 1.75
CA TYR A 121 -13.48 -8.02 2.64
C TYR A 121 -14.73 -8.88 2.41
N MET A 122 -15.46 -9.18 3.49
CA MET A 122 -16.67 -10.02 3.54
C MET A 122 -16.47 -11.53 3.32
N VAL A 123 -15.45 -11.97 2.59
CA VAL A 123 -15.30 -13.39 2.19
C VAL A 123 -14.39 -14.21 3.09
N THR A 124 -13.38 -13.59 3.73
CA THR A 124 -12.52 -14.29 4.71
C THR A 124 -13.04 -14.16 6.13
N LYS A 125 -12.90 -15.24 6.88
CA LYS A 125 -13.36 -15.36 8.29
C LYS A 125 -12.24 -15.79 9.24
N THR A 126 -11.14 -16.32 8.73
CA THR A 126 -10.01 -16.79 9.53
C THR A 126 -8.70 -16.29 8.94
N GLU A 127 -7.65 -16.22 9.77
CA GLU A 127 -6.32 -15.86 9.32
C GLU A 127 -5.76 -16.82 8.27
N GLU A 128 -6.06 -18.12 8.39
CA GLU A 128 -5.68 -19.14 7.42
C GLU A 128 -6.20 -18.82 6.02
N GLN A 129 -7.46 -18.41 5.93
CA GLN A 129 -8.05 -18.02 4.65
C GLN A 129 -7.38 -16.80 4.06
N VAL A 130 -6.94 -15.84 4.88
CA VAL A 130 -6.18 -14.67 4.43
C VAL A 130 -4.80 -15.08 3.95
N VAL A 131 -4.09 -15.94 4.69
CA VAL A 131 -2.77 -16.46 4.28
C VAL A 131 -2.86 -17.16 2.92
N GLU A 132 -3.84 -18.05 2.74
CA GLU A 132 -4.04 -18.74 1.46
C GLU A 132 -4.40 -17.80 0.32
N TRP A 133 -5.17 -16.75 0.60
CA TRP A 133 -5.50 -15.72 -0.39
C TRP A 133 -4.25 -14.96 -0.86
N VAL A 134 -3.39 -14.56 0.06
CA VAL A 134 -2.13 -13.88 -0.26
C VAL A 134 -1.17 -14.83 -0.98
N ARG A 135 -1.10 -16.09 -0.55
CA ARG A 135 -0.31 -17.12 -1.23
C ARG A 135 -0.75 -17.31 -2.67
N TYR A 136 -2.05 -17.41 -2.91
CA TYR A 136 -2.60 -17.52 -4.26
C TYR A 136 -2.22 -16.32 -5.15
N LEU A 137 -2.27 -15.10 -4.63
CA LEU A 137 -1.76 -13.93 -5.35
C LEU A 137 -0.27 -14.07 -5.64
N ALA A 138 0.52 -14.38 -4.63
CA ALA A 138 1.98 -14.48 -4.71
C ALA A 138 2.46 -15.54 -5.71
N GLU A 139 1.73 -16.64 -5.85
CA GLU A 139 2.01 -17.68 -6.85
C GLU A 139 1.75 -17.21 -8.28
N ASN A 140 0.88 -16.22 -8.47
CA ASN A 140 0.45 -15.73 -9.78
C ASN A 140 1.06 -14.36 -10.18
N THR A 141 2.03 -13.85 -9.42
CA THR A 141 2.77 -12.62 -9.75
C THR A 141 4.23 -12.73 -9.33
N SER A 142 5.11 -12.01 -10.03
CA SER A 142 6.51 -11.81 -9.63
C SER A 142 6.71 -10.52 -8.84
N MET A 143 5.72 -9.67 -8.76
CA MET A 143 5.83 -8.36 -8.09
C MET A 143 5.96 -8.49 -6.57
N ALA A 144 6.65 -7.54 -5.97
CA ALA A 144 6.68 -7.35 -4.52
C ALA A 144 5.28 -7.07 -3.98
N ILE A 145 4.94 -7.67 -2.86
CA ILE A 145 3.63 -7.54 -2.21
C ILE A 145 3.81 -6.93 -0.82
N MET A 146 3.11 -5.85 -0.55
CA MET A 146 2.91 -5.31 0.80
C MET A 146 1.53 -5.71 1.30
N PHE A 147 1.47 -6.43 2.41
CA PHE A 147 0.19 -6.77 3.02
C PHE A 147 -0.35 -5.60 3.83
N TYR A 148 -1.65 -5.31 3.72
CA TYR A 148 -2.31 -4.22 4.45
C TYR A 148 -3.22 -4.78 5.53
N ASN A 149 -2.80 -4.67 6.78
CA ASN A 149 -3.56 -5.09 7.96
C ASN A 149 -4.40 -3.92 8.49
N SER A 150 -5.71 -3.99 8.35
CA SER A 150 -6.62 -2.93 8.82
C SER A 150 -8.02 -3.45 9.12
N PRO A 151 -8.70 -2.93 10.14
CA PRO A 151 -10.07 -3.31 10.47
C PRO A 151 -11.08 -2.95 9.38
N GLN A 152 -10.74 -2.07 8.43
CA GLN A 152 -11.58 -1.72 7.28
C GLN A 152 -11.94 -2.94 6.42
N PHE A 153 -11.14 -4.00 6.46
CA PHE A 153 -11.34 -5.22 5.67
C PHE A 153 -12.03 -6.36 6.43
N GLY A 154 -12.50 -6.09 7.64
CA GLY A 154 -13.32 -7.01 8.45
C GLY A 154 -12.54 -8.00 9.31
N ILE A 155 -11.33 -8.42 8.90
CA ILE A 155 -10.44 -9.24 9.72
C ILE A 155 -9.13 -8.52 9.94
N VAL A 156 -8.70 -8.46 11.19
CA VAL A 156 -7.38 -7.96 11.59
C VAL A 156 -6.52 -9.17 11.93
N MET A 157 -5.38 -9.28 11.24
CA MET A 157 -4.41 -10.34 11.51
C MET A 157 -3.66 -10.06 12.80
N SER A 158 -3.42 -11.09 13.60
CA SER A 158 -2.49 -11.05 14.72
C SER A 158 -1.03 -10.99 14.25
N ALA A 159 -0.10 -10.63 15.14
CA ALA A 159 1.33 -10.65 14.81
C ALA A 159 1.82 -12.06 14.34
N PRO A 160 1.42 -13.19 14.95
CA PRO A 160 1.71 -14.51 14.40
C PRO A 160 1.07 -14.78 13.04
N GLY A 161 -0.12 -14.23 12.79
CA GLY A 161 -0.78 -14.32 11.47
C GLY A 161 0.00 -13.55 10.41
N LEU A 162 0.47 -12.35 10.73
CA LEU A 162 1.32 -11.53 9.85
C LEU A 162 2.67 -12.19 9.58
N GLN A 163 3.23 -12.90 10.55
CA GLN A 163 4.45 -13.67 10.37
C GLN A 163 4.28 -14.74 9.28
N ARG A 164 3.17 -15.48 9.28
CA ARG A 164 2.84 -16.47 8.23
C ARG A 164 2.65 -15.82 6.86
N ILE A 165 2.11 -14.60 6.80
CA ILE A 165 2.02 -13.82 5.55
C ILE A 165 3.43 -13.48 5.03
N CYS A 166 4.31 -13.04 5.90
CA CYS A 166 5.68 -12.65 5.54
C CYS A 166 6.60 -13.84 5.17
N GLU A 167 6.24 -15.07 5.52
CA GLU A 167 6.92 -16.28 5.03
C GLU A 167 6.72 -16.54 3.53
N ILE A 168 5.80 -15.83 2.87
CA ILE A 168 5.56 -15.95 1.43
C ILE A 168 6.63 -15.16 0.67
N PRO A 169 7.37 -15.76 -0.28
CA PRO A 169 8.66 -15.25 -0.77
C PRO A 169 8.68 -13.83 -1.32
N ASN A 170 7.62 -13.36 -1.96
CA ASN A 170 7.53 -12.00 -2.52
C ASN A 170 6.66 -11.05 -1.69
N VAL A 171 6.28 -11.45 -0.47
CA VAL A 171 5.69 -10.53 0.50
C VAL A 171 6.84 -9.82 1.22
N VAL A 172 7.02 -8.55 0.92
CA VAL A 172 8.17 -7.76 1.39
C VAL A 172 7.91 -7.06 2.72
N GLY A 173 6.66 -7.03 3.17
CA GLY A 173 6.34 -6.41 4.45
C GLY A 173 4.85 -6.19 4.68
N VAL A 174 4.57 -5.42 5.70
CA VAL A 174 3.21 -5.13 6.18
C VAL A 174 3.01 -3.64 6.40
N LYS A 175 1.94 -3.10 5.82
CA LYS A 175 1.34 -1.86 6.31
C LYS A 175 0.45 -2.23 7.49
N GLU A 176 0.98 -2.06 8.69
CA GLU A 176 0.30 -2.40 9.93
C GLU A 176 -0.55 -1.21 10.40
N ALA A 177 -1.82 -1.26 10.12
CA ALA A 177 -2.81 -0.23 10.45
C ALA A 177 -4.02 -0.84 11.18
N SER A 178 -3.75 -1.77 12.08
CA SER A 178 -4.79 -2.38 12.92
C SER A 178 -5.37 -1.41 13.94
N PHE A 179 -4.65 -0.31 14.22
CA PHE A 179 -4.90 0.61 15.33
C PHE A 179 -4.91 -0.08 16.70
N ASN A 180 -4.24 -1.24 16.77
CA ASN A 180 -4.01 -1.99 18.00
C ASN A 180 -2.52 -1.93 18.33
N GLN A 181 -2.17 -1.19 19.38
CA GLN A 181 -0.79 -0.95 19.79
C GLN A 181 -0.03 -2.24 20.08
N GLN A 182 -0.68 -3.24 20.67
CA GLN A 182 -0.04 -4.52 20.96
C GLN A 182 0.34 -5.24 19.66
N ILE A 183 -0.60 -5.36 18.72
CA ILE A 183 -0.34 -5.99 17.41
C ILE A 183 0.78 -5.24 16.70
N SER A 184 0.73 -3.90 16.68
CA SER A 184 1.75 -3.09 16.01
C SER A 184 3.14 -3.31 16.60
N ILE A 185 3.28 -3.26 17.94
CA ILE A 185 4.56 -3.46 18.62
C ILE A 185 5.07 -4.90 18.41
N GLU A 186 4.23 -5.91 18.62
CA GLU A 186 4.61 -7.31 18.43
C GLU A 186 5.04 -7.59 16.99
N THR A 187 4.35 -7.00 15.99
CA THR A 187 4.71 -7.12 14.58
C THR A 187 6.07 -6.50 14.27
N HIS A 188 6.34 -5.29 14.76
CA HIS A 188 7.65 -4.67 14.60
C HIS A 188 8.77 -5.47 15.25
N LEU A 189 8.56 -5.96 16.48
CA LEU A 189 9.58 -6.73 17.19
C LEU A 189 9.87 -8.08 16.55
N SER A 190 8.86 -8.73 15.96
CA SER A 190 9.01 -10.06 15.38
C SER A 190 9.46 -10.06 13.91
N LEU A 191 9.10 -9.03 13.14
CA LEU A 191 9.30 -9.00 11.69
C LEU A 191 10.19 -7.85 11.20
N GLY A 192 10.32 -6.77 11.98
CA GLY A 192 10.95 -5.53 11.50
C GLY A 192 12.45 -5.62 11.17
N ARG A 193 13.12 -6.73 11.50
CA ARG A 193 14.51 -6.98 11.08
C ARG A 193 14.63 -7.55 9.67
N ASP A 194 13.63 -8.33 9.27
CA ASP A 194 13.69 -9.12 8.04
C ASP A 194 12.66 -8.63 7.00
N HIS A 195 11.67 -7.84 7.44
CA HIS A 195 10.58 -7.34 6.60
C HIS A 195 10.31 -5.87 6.88
N ILE A 196 9.77 -5.18 5.88
CA ILE A 196 9.38 -3.77 6.00
C ILE A 196 8.05 -3.68 6.73
N ILE A 197 8.06 -3.08 7.91
CA ILE A 197 6.85 -2.82 8.68
C ILE A 197 6.62 -1.31 8.70
N SER A 198 5.46 -0.90 8.20
CA SER A 198 5.03 0.49 8.18
C SER A 198 3.76 0.66 8.99
N THR A 199 3.77 1.55 9.94
CA THR A 199 2.60 1.91 10.73
C THR A 199 2.24 3.37 10.45
N PRO A 200 1.02 3.68 10.01
CA PRO A 200 0.59 5.06 9.76
C PRO A 200 0.23 5.84 11.03
N ASP A 201 0.32 5.20 12.18
CA ASP A 201 0.04 5.79 13.48
C ASP A 201 1.28 6.51 14.01
N GLU A 202 1.23 7.83 14.08
CA GLU A 202 2.34 8.67 14.54
C GLU A 202 2.78 8.32 15.97
N TRP A 203 1.82 7.94 16.84
CA TRP A 203 2.14 7.52 18.19
C TRP A 203 3.05 6.29 18.20
N ILE A 204 2.73 5.28 17.40
CA ILE A 204 3.57 4.07 17.24
C ILE A 204 4.93 4.44 16.65
N TYR A 205 4.98 5.37 15.70
CA TYR A 205 6.25 5.83 15.14
C TYR A 205 7.18 6.39 16.21
N PHE A 206 6.70 7.33 17.02
CA PHE A 206 7.51 7.93 18.08
C PHE A 206 7.84 6.92 19.18
N LYS A 207 6.87 6.12 19.61
CA LYS A 207 7.10 5.10 20.65
C LYS A 207 8.03 3.98 20.15
N GLY A 208 7.96 3.66 18.88
CA GLY A 208 8.86 2.72 18.24
C GLY A 208 10.32 3.18 18.30
N GLN A 209 10.59 4.46 18.04
CA GLN A 209 11.94 5.02 18.17
C GLN A 209 12.50 4.88 19.59
N GLU A 210 11.68 5.15 20.62
CA GLU A 210 12.08 4.95 22.03
C GLU A 210 12.43 3.48 22.34
N LEU A 211 11.78 2.53 21.66
CA LEU A 211 12.00 1.09 21.80
C LEU A 211 13.08 0.54 20.84
N GLY A 212 13.74 1.40 20.07
CA GLY A 212 14.72 1.00 19.07
C GLY A 212 14.10 0.35 17.83
N ILE A 213 12.82 0.60 17.56
CA ILE A 213 12.13 0.16 16.34
C ILE A 213 12.25 1.26 15.29
N GLU A 214 12.90 0.95 14.17
CA GLU A 214 13.03 1.88 13.05
C GLU A 214 12.03 1.53 11.94
N GLN A 215 11.40 2.56 11.39
CA GLN A 215 10.57 2.43 10.19
C GLN A 215 11.26 3.16 9.05
N GLN A 216 11.65 2.42 8.02
CA GLN A 216 12.27 3.04 6.85
C GLN A 216 11.25 3.66 5.88
N VAL A 217 10.00 3.24 5.92
CA VAL A 217 8.90 3.77 5.10
C VAL A 217 7.66 4.04 5.96
N MET A 218 6.98 5.14 5.66
CA MET A 218 5.68 5.47 6.28
C MET A 218 4.65 5.72 5.17
N PHE A 219 3.55 5.00 5.22
CA PHE A 219 2.41 5.22 4.32
C PHE A 219 1.40 6.17 4.98
N ALA A 220 1.56 7.46 4.73
CA ALA A 220 0.72 8.51 5.28
C ALA A 220 -0.56 8.73 4.46
N ASN A 221 -1.57 9.32 5.08
CA ASN A 221 -2.78 9.74 4.40
C ASN A 221 -2.57 11.02 3.61
N THR A 222 -3.31 11.19 2.51
CA THR A 222 -3.23 12.41 1.70
C THR A 222 -3.66 13.66 2.47
N SER A 223 -4.53 13.52 3.47
CA SER A 223 -4.95 14.63 4.32
C SER A 223 -3.79 15.25 5.11
N ASP A 224 -2.72 14.51 5.33
CA ASP A 224 -1.51 14.99 6.00
C ASP A 224 -0.69 15.95 5.12
N TRP A 225 -1.05 16.06 3.85
CA TRP A 225 -0.41 16.85 2.82
C TRP A 225 -1.24 18.04 2.30
N ARG A 226 -2.13 18.58 3.05
CA ARG A 226 -2.99 19.74 2.68
C ARG A 226 -2.29 21.10 2.77
N PHE A 227 -1.32 21.37 2.12
CA PHE A 227 -0.03 21.88 2.49
C PHE A 227 0.41 23.11 1.79
N ASP A 228 -0.44 23.75 1.04
CA ASP A 228 -0.21 25.13 0.57
C ASP A 228 -0.71 26.17 1.58
N VAL A 229 -1.14 25.71 2.76
CA VAL A 229 -1.52 26.62 3.85
C VAL A 229 -0.32 26.74 4.79
N PRO A 230 0.26 27.94 4.96
CA PRO A 230 1.38 28.16 5.87
C PRO A 230 1.05 27.62 7.27
N GLY A 231 1.91 26.74 7.79
CA GLY A 231 1.72 26.09 9.10
C GLY A 231 0.83 24.83 9.11
N ALA A 232 0.21 24.46 7.99
CA ALA A 232 -0.61 23.24 7.93
C ALA A 232 0.21 21.94 7.85
N ASN A 233 1.51 22.04 7.57
CA ASN A 233 2.45 20.93 7.45
C ASN A 233 3.24 20.65 8.73
N ASN A 234 2.93 21.33 9.80
CA ASN A 234 3.61 21.16 11.07
C ASN A 234 2.85 20.12 11.90
N TYR A 235 2.95 18.86 11.52
CA TYR A 235 2.60 17.72 12.36
C TYR A 235 3.85 17.04 12.86
#